data_b1a3c72046574585e5380cd70631a9cc
#
_entry.id   b1a3c72046574585e5380cd70631a9cc
#
_cell.length_a   1.000
_cell.length_b   1.000
_cell.length_c   1.000
_cell.angle_alpha   90.00
_cell.angle_beta   90.00
_cell.angle_gamma   90.00
#
_symmetry.space_group_name_H-M   'P 1'
#
loop_
_entity.id
_entity.type
_entity.pdbx_description
1 polymer ?
#
loop_
_entity_poly.entity_id
_entity_poly.type
_entity_poly.pdbx_seq_one_letter_code
_entity_poly.pdbx_strand_id
1 'polypeptide(L)'
;VLEQALENRSVGTGLFVPPGDSILLVNRFGQRFVNEHRNYNDRSRSHATFDPNRVEFPNEFQFMVYDQRIVETVGEQNGQPPIKPAESYVISGKTLSDLAQNIAARVEALAPRLGGYELDKSFAQNLKDTVQRFNEYAVAGHDADFGRGELPYDNAWQQLWALPTYTETHPANPHPNLSLHPLAAGGPYYAIILA
;
A
#
# COMPACT_ATOMS: atom_id res chain seq x y z
N VAL A 1 2.38 1.71 -11.67
CA VAL A 1 1.30 0.68 -11.65
C VAL A 1 1.65 -0.42 -12.63
N LEU A 2 1.76 -1.67 -12.16
CA LEU A 2 2.17 -2.82 -12.94
C LEU A 2 1.34 -3.00 -14.22
N GLU A 3 0.03 -3.00 -14.12
CA GLU A 3 -0.86 -3.26 -15.26
C GLU A 3 -0.71 -2.22 -16.37
N GLN A 4 -0.52 -0.96 -16.01
CA GLN A 4 -0.25 0.10 -17.00
C GLN A 4 1.10 -0.12 -17.72
N ALA A 5 2.11 -0.56 -16.99
CA ALA A 5 3.41 -0.88 -17.56
C ALA A 5 3.32 -2.08 -18.55
N LEU A 6 2.56 -3.11 -18.17
CA LEU A 6 2.34 -4.27 -19.03
C LEU A 6 1.59 -3.94 -20.34
N GLU A 7 0.79 -2.89 -20.36
CA GLU A 7 0.08 -2.42 -21.55
C GLU A 7 0.90 -1.46 -22.42
N ASN A 8 2.20 -1.33 -22.19
CA ASN A 8 3.10 -0.39 -22.86
C ASN A 8 2.64 1.08 -22.75
N ARG A 9 1.85 1.41 -21.79
CA ARG A 9 1.52 2.80 -21.49
C ARG A 9 2.75 3.47 -20.90
N SER A 10 2.96 4.73 -21.28
CA SER A 10 4.08 5.50 -20.73
C SER A 10 4.05 5.48 -19.22
N VAL A 11 5.06 4.90 -18.60
CA VAL A 11 5.29 4.88 -17.16
C VAL A 11 6.03 6.12 -16.66
N GLY A 12 6.01 7.19 -17.41
CA GLY A 12 6.69 8.44 -17.06
C GLY A 12 6.21 9.07 -15.75
N THR A 13 5.09 8.59 -15.23
CA THR A 13 4.59 8.93 -13.90
C THR A 13 4.29 7.65 -13.15
N GLY A 14 5.26 7.14 -12.39
CA GLY A 14 5.00 6.07 -11.43
C GLY A 14 4.00 6.53 -10.38
N LEU A 15 3.12 5.65 -9.92
CA LEU A 15 2.35 5.90 -8.71
C LEU A 15 3.33 5.91 -7.55
N PHE A 16 3.56 7.10 -6.97
CA PHE A 16 4.16 7.16 -5.65
C PHE A 16 3.13 6.66 -4.63
N VAL A 17 3.61 6.03 -3.55
CA VAL A 17 2.75 5.86 -2.39
C VAL A 17 2.35 7.27 -1.95
N PRO A 18 1.07 7.64 -2.10
CA PRO A 18 0.65 8.99 -1.78
C PRO A 18 0.85 9.28 -0.28
N PRO A 19 0.97 10.54 0.11
CA PRO A 19 0.89 10.88 1.51
C PRO A 19 -0.50 10.46 2.02
N GLY A 20 -0.53 9.57 2.98
CA GLY A 20 -1.77 9.03 3.52
C GLY A 20 -1.46 8.22 4.78
N ASP A 21 -2.33 8.32 5.77
CA ASP A 21 -2.10 7.77 7.09
C ASP A 21 -2.62 6.32 7.24
N SER A 22 -3.60 5.89 6.43
CA SER A 22 -4.12 4.51 6.40
C SER A 22 -3.75 3.76 5.11
N ILE A 23 -2.47 3.85 4.72
CA ILE A 23 -1.86 3.11 3.60
C ILE A 23 -0.72 2.26 4.13
N LEU A 24 -0.58 1.04 3.62
CA LEU A 24 0.58 0.19 3.87
C LEU A 24 1.01 -0.57 2.60
N LEU A 25 2.28 -0.95 2.56
CA LEU A 25 2.85 -1.79 1.51
C LEU A 25 3.09 -3.19 2.05
N VAL A 26 2.61 -4.18 1.33
CA VAL A 26 2.92 -5.58 1.63
C VAL A 26 3.56 -6.27 0.42
N ASN A 27 4.38 -7.27 0.71
CA ASN A 27 5.05 -8.10 -0.27
C ASN A 27 4.25 -9.37 -0.62
N ARG A 28 4.85 -10.28 -1.40
CA ARG A 28 4.23 -11.55 -1.79
C ARG A 28 3.77 -12.43 -0.63
N PHE A 29 4.27 -12.20 0.58
CA PHE A 29 3.88 -12.90 1.79
C PHE A 29 2.74 -12.23 2.56
N GLY A 30 2.26 -11.07 2.12
CA GLY A 30 1.28 -10.26 2.85
C GLY A 30 1.87 -9.50 4.04
N GLN A 31 3.18 -9.31 4.08
CA GLN A 31 3.92 -8.67 5.18
C GLN A 31 4.44 -7.31 4.78
N ARG A 32 4.37 -6.33 5.68
CA ARG A 32 5.09 -5.06 5.52
C ARG A 32 6.59 -5.32 5.51
N PHE A 33 7.31 -4.48 4.78
CA PHE A 33 8.75 -4.62 4.58
C PHE A 33 9.49 -3.27 4.57
N VAL A 34 8.78 -2.15 4.70
CA VAL A 34 9.34 -0.81 4.61
C VAL A 34 8.49 0.21 5.36
N ASN A 35 9.09 1.33 5.76
CA ASN A 35 8.38 2.54 6.12
C ASN A 35 7.87 3.23 4.84
N GLU A 36 6.56 3.30 4.67
CA GLU A 36 5.90 3.80 3.47
C GLU A 36 6.13 5.31 3.22
N HIS A 37 6.53 6.05 4.24
CA HIS A 37 6.83 7.49 4.16
C HIS A 37 8.31 7.80 3.92
N ARG A 38 9.16 6.79 3.76
CA ARG A 38 10.55 7.03 3.33
C ARG A 38 10.61 7.63 1.93
N ASN A 39 11.72 8.30 1.64
CA ASN A 39 12.00 8.85 0.33
C ASN A 39 11.75 7.80 -0.76
N TYR A 40 11.06 8.20 -1.83
CA TYR A 40 10.68 7.30 -2.92
C TYR A 40 11.90 6.63 -3.60
N ASN A 41 13.04 7.31 -3.68
CA ASN A 41 14.27 6.74 -4.24
C ASN A 41 14.81 5.59 -3.37
N ASP A 42 14.76 5.74 -2.05
CA ASP A 42 15.24 4.71 -1.13
C ASP A 42 14.23 3.55 -1.04
N ARG A 43 12.96 3.88 -0.98
CA ARG A 43 11.88 2.90 -0.92
C ARG A 43 11.80 2.04 -2.20
N SER A 44 11.99 2.63 -3.39
CA SER A 44 11.97 1.90 -4.65
C SER A 44 13.06 0.82 -4.75
N ARG A 45 14.18 0.96 -4.02
CA ARG A 45 15.22 -0.07 -3.96
C ARG A 45 14.76 -1.36 -3.30
N SER A 46 13.68 -1.31 -2.52
CA SER A 46 13.11 -2.50 -1.88
C SER A 46 12.62 -3.54 -2.90
N HIS A 47 12.22 -3.15 -4.13
CA HIS A 47 11.88 -4.08 -5.20
C HIS A 47 13.04 -5.04 -5.55
N ALA A 48 14.28 -4.54 -5.50
CA ALA A 48 15.49 -5.29 -5.83
C ALA A 48 16.15 -5.94 -4.60
N THR A 49 15.48 -6.02 -3.46
CA THR A 49 16.03 -6.70 -2.28
C THR A 49 15.99 -8.21 -2.49
N PHE A 50 17.18 -8.83 -2.57
CA PHE A 50 17.32 -10.26 -2.74
C PHE A 50 17.38 -10.99 -1.39
N ASP A 51 16.58 -12.02 -1.22
CA ASP A 51 16.67 -12.94 -0.08
C ASP A 51 17.52 -14.16 -0.48
N PRO A 52 18.76 -14.28 0.03
CA PRO A 52 19.65 -15.38 -0.33
C PRO A 52 19.21 -16.75 0.22
N ASN A 53 18.37 -16.78 1.26
CA ASN A 53 17.90 -18.01 1.84
C ASN A 53 16.77 -18.63 1.01
N ARG A 54 15.96 -17.77 0.38
CA ARG A 54 14.83 -18.17 -0.47
C ARG A 54 15.18 -18.15 -1.95
N VAL A 55 16.32 -17.50 -2.31
CA VAL A 55 16.78 -17.32 -3.70
C VAL A 55 15.72 -16.57 -4.52
N GLU A 56 15.16 -15.50 -3.98
CA GLU A 56 14.08 -14.73 -4.60
C GLU A 56 14.14 -13.24 -4.23
N PHE A 57 13.35 -12.44 -4.96
CA PHE A 57 13.09 -11.03 -4.65
C PHE A 57 11.68 -10.90 -4.02
N PRO A 58 11.55 -10.98 -2.71
CA PRO A 58 10.23 -11.07 -2.05
C PRO A 58 9.36 -9.83 -2.26
N ASN A 59 9.97 -8.70 -2.59
CA ASN A 59 9.31 -7.42 -2.78
C ASN A 59 9.28 -6.96 -4.25
N GLU A 60 9.56 -7.86 -5.22
CA GLU A 60 9.57 -7.54 -6.65
C GLU A 60 8.27 -6.86 -7.08
N PHE A 61 7.15 -7.44 -6.70
CA PHE A 61 5.85 -6.78 -6.79
C PHE A 61 5.35 -6.46 -5.37
N GLN A 62 4.87 -5.23 -5.24
CA GLN A 62 4.38 -4.71 -3.95
C GLN A 62 2.90 -4.43 -4.07
N PHE A 63 2.17 -4.68 -3.00
CA PHE A 63 0.73 -4.44 -2.93
C PHE A 63 0.51 -3.25 -1.99
N MET A 64 0.11 -2.12 -2.58
CA MET A 64 -0.31 -0.94 -1.81
C MET A 64 -1.74 -1.18 -1.34
N VAL A 65 -1.93 -1.36 -0.05
CA VAL A 65 -3.24 -1.63 0.58
C VAL A 65 -3.72 -0.37 1.31
N TYR A 66 -4.97 -0.02 1.12
CA TYR A 66 -5.59 1.18 1.70
C TYR A 66 -7.11 0.99 1.85
N ASP A 67 -7.76 1.95 2.46
CA ASP A 67 -9.20 1.96 2.72
C ASP A 67 -9.93 3.15 2.07
N GLN A 68 -11.22 3.27 2.35
CA GLN A 68 -12.06 4.33 1.81
C GLN A 68 -11.60 5.72 2.25
N ARG A 69 -11.01 5.86 3.46
CA ARG A 69 -10.45 7.12 3.94
C ARG A 69 -9.43 7.68 2.95
N ILE A 70 -8.54 6.83 2.45
CA ILE A 70 -7.52 7.23 1.48
C ILE A 70 -8.12 7.58 0.12
N VAL A 71 -9.13 6.83 -0.34
CA VAL A 71 -9.85 7.16 -1.57
C VAL A 71 -10.43 8.58 -1.52
N GLU A 72 -10.99 8.96 -0.38
CA GLU A 72 -11.66 10.25 -0.22
C GLU A 72 -10.69 11.41 0.06
N THR A 73 -9.58 11.14 0.73
CA THR A 73 -8.62 12.19 1.11
C THR A 73 -7.51 12.42 0.10
N VAL A 74 -7.07 11.35 -0.60
CA VAL A 74 -5.94 11.42 -1.55
C VAL A 74 -6.19 10.68 -2.86
N GLY A 75 -7.42 10.25 -3.13
CA GLY A 75 -7.78 9.43 -4.28
C GLY A 75 -7.50 10.04 -5.64
N GLU A 76 -7.40 11.36 -5.72
CA GLU A 76 -6.98 12.12 -6.89
C GLU A 76 -5.84 13.07 -6.52
N GLN A 77 -4.68 12.84 -7.10
CA GLN A 77 -3.55 13.75 -6.97
C GLN A 77 -3.09 14.20 -8.35
N ASN A 78 -2.81 15.49 -8.49
CA ASN A 78 -2.32 16.06 -9.73
C ASN A 78 -1.04 15.34 -10.20
N GLY A 79 -1.07 14.83 -11.44
CA GLY A 79 0.07 14.18 -12.06
C GLY A 79 0.33 12.73 -11.62
N GLN A 80 -0.53 12.15 -10.80
CA GLN A 80 -0.45 10.74 -10.39
C GLN A 80 -1.64 9.94 -10.94
N PRO A 81 -1.48 8.65 -11.25
CA PRO A 81 -2.61 7.78 -11.56
C PRO A 81 -3.60 7.78 -10.38
N PRO A 82 -4.91 7.95 -10.67
CA PRO A 82 -5.93 7.90 -9.62
C PRO A 82 -5.93 6.56 -8.88
N ILE A 83 -6.27 6.58 -7.59
CA ILE A 83 -6.41 5.37 -6.77
C ILE A 83 -7.85 5.10 -6.38
N LYS A 84 -8.79 5.54 -7.21
CA LYS A 84 -10.22 5.35 -7.02
C LYS A 84 -10.69 3.96 -7.47
N PRO A 85 -11.74 3.40 -6.86
CA PRO A 85 -12.27 2.08 -7.21
C PRO A 85 -12.71 1.91 -8.67
N ALA A 86 -12.98 3.02 -9.38
CA ALA A 86 -13.36 3.01 -10.79
C ALA A 86 -12.20 2.65 -11.75
N GLU A 87 -10.97 2.75 -11.28
CA GLU A 87 -9.81 2.42 -12.09
C GLU A 87 -9.65 0.90 -12.23
N SER A 88 -9.39 0.43 -13.45
CA SER A 88 -9.32 -1.00 -13.77
C SER A 88 -8.21 -1.76 -13.02
N TYR A 89 -7.14 -1.07 -12.65
CA TYR A 89 -6.01 -1.62 -11.91
C TYR A 89 -6.20 -1.59 -10.37
N VAL A 90 -7.30 -1.00 -9.88
CA VAL A 90 -7.64 -1.03 -8.46
C VAL A 90 -8.39 -2.31 -8.13
N ILE A 91 -7.87 -3.05 -7.18
CA ILE A 91 -8.45 -4.28 -6.66
C ILE A 91 -9.24 -3.89 -5.41
N SER A 92 -10.49 -4.32 -5.29
CA SER A 92 -11.33 -3.99 -4.14
C SER A 92 -11.79 -5.25 -3.40
N GLY A 93 -12.10 -5.09 -2.11
CA GLY A 93 -12.71 -6.12 -1.27
C GLY A 93 -13.57 -5.50 -0.18
N LYS A 94 -14.71 -6.09 0.12
CA LYS A 94 -15.56 -5.64 1.23
C LYS A 94 -14.93 -5.95 2.58
N THR A 95 -14.19 -7.04 2.66
CA THR A 95 -13.41 -7.46 3.81
C THR A 95 -11.95 -7.65 3.41
N LEU A 96 -11.03 -7.76 4.37
CA LEU A 96 -9.63 -8.13 4.09
C LEU A 96 -9.51 -9.52 3.45
N SER A 97 -10.44 -10.43 3.78
CA SER A 97 -10.49 -11.74 3.14
C SER A 97 -10.86 -11.64 1.67
N ASP A 98 -11.88 -10.85 1.34
CA ASP A 98 -12.30 -10.61 -0.04
C ASP A 98 -11.17 -9.92 -0.81
N LEU A 99 -10.51 -8.93 -0.21
CA LEU A 99 -9.38 -8.25 -0.83
C LEU A 99 -8.25 -9.22 -1.14
N ALA A 100 -7.85 -10.07 -0.18
CA ALA A 100 -6.80 -11.06 -0.38
C ALA A 100 -7.14 -12.05 -1.50
N GLN A 101 -8.38 -12.52 -1.56
CA GLN A 101 -8.85 -13.40 -2.64
C GLN A 101 -8.80 -12.70 -4.01
N ASN A 102 -9.23 -11.45 -4.07
CA ASN A 102 -9.24 -10.68 -5.32
C ASN A 102 -7.82 -10.31 -5.77
N ILE A 103 -6.90 -10.05 -4.84
CA ILE A 103 -5.47 -9.91 -5.16
C ILE A 103 -4.92 -11.22 -5.74
N ALA A 104 -5.21 -12.36 -5.11
CA ALA A 104 -4.75 -13.66 -5.60
C ALA A 104 -5.28 -13.97 -7.01
N ALA A 105 -6.56 -13.76 -7.26
CA ALA A 105 -7.15 -13.93 -8.59
C ALA A 105 -6.53 -12.99 -9.65
N ARG A 106 -6.22 -11.73 -9.27
CA ARG A 106 -5.55 -10.78 -10.17
C ARG A 106 -4.13 -11.21 -10.48
N VAL A 107 -3.36 -11.66 -9.49
CA VAL A 107 -1.99 -12.16 -9.67
C VAL A 107 -2.00 -13.42 -10.56
N GLU A 108 -2.91 -14.36 -10.33
CA GLU A 108 -3.06 -15.56 -11.17
C GLU A 108 -3.35 -15.19 -12.63
N ALA A 109 -4.23 -14.24 -12.87
CA ALA A 109 -4.54 -13.78 -14.23
C ALA A 109 -3.34 -13.10 -14.93
N LEU A 110 -2.45 -12.47 -14.17
CA LEU A 110 -1.25 -11.80 -14.68
C LEU A 110 -0.03 -12.73 -14.74
N ALA A 111 -0.03 -13.87 -14.03
CA ALA A 111 1.11 -14.77 -13.89
C ALA A 111 1.80 -15.16 -15.23
N PRO A 112 1.07 -15.43 -16.35
CA PRO A 112 1.70 -15.73 -17.63
C PRO A 112 2.57 -14.59 -18.17
N ARG A 113 2.29 -13.35 -17.78
CA ARG A 113 3.04 -12.15 -18.17
C ARG A 113 4.12 -11.76 -17.17
N LEU A 114 4.13 -12.40 -16.00
CA LEU A 114 5.03 -12.13 -14.88
C LEU A 114 6.00 -13.29 -14.59
N GLY A 115 6.28 -14.12 -15.60
CA GLY A 115 7.21 -15.24 -15.42
C GLY A 115 6.72 -16.33 -14.47
N GLY A 116 5.40 -16.42 -14.24
CA GLY A 116 4.83 -17.39 -13.33
C GLY A 116 4.84 -16.92 -11.85
N TYR A 117 4.89 -15.61 -11.62
CA TYR A 117 4.84 -15.07 -10.25
C TYR A 117 3.58 -15.52 -9.51
N GLU A 118 3.75 -15.95 -8.27
CA GLU A 118 2.68 -16.44 -7.41
C GLU A 118 2.79 -15.79 -6.01
N LEU A 119 1.65 -15.60 -5.35
CA LEU A 119 1.63 -15.26 -3.94
C LEU A 119 1.99 -16.47 -3.07
N ASP A 120 2.58 -16.20 -1.93
CA ASP A 120 2.77 -17.25 -0.91
C ASP A 120 1.42 -17.71 -0.34
N LYS A 121 1.35 -18.98 0.04
CA LYS A 121 0.13 -19.58 0.61
C LYS A 121 -0.34 -18.90 1.90
N SER A 122 0.58 -18.29 2.63
CA SER A 122 0.29 -17.54 3.86
C SER A 122 -0.21 -16.12 3.61
N PHE A 123 -0.21 -15.62 2.37
CA PHE A 123 -0.50 -14.23 2.03
C PHE A 123 -1.78 -13.72 2.71
N ALA A 124 -2.89 -14.45 2.58
CA ALA A 124 -4.19 -13.99 3.08
C ALA A 124 -4.23 -13.88 4.61
N GLN A 125 -3.59 -14.80 5.32
CA GLN A 125 -3.51 -14.76 6.78
C GLN A 125 -2.56 -13.65 7.22
N ASN A 126 -1.38 -13.60 6.63
CA ASN A 126 -0.39 -12.58 6.96
C ASN A 126 -0.89 -11.16 6.67
N LEU A 127 -1.67 -10.96 5.60
CA LEU A 127 -2.27 -9.65 5.31
C LEU A 127 -3.18 -9.19 6.47
N LYS A 128 -4.01 -10.08 7.00
CA LYS A 128 -4.88 -9.77 8.15
C LYS A 128 -4.06 -9.42 9.38
N ASP A 129 -3.07 -10.23 9.70
CA ASP A 129 -2.20 -10.05 10.87
C ASP A 129 -1.39 -8.75 10.73
N THR A 130 -0.94 -8.45 9.51
CA THR A 130 -0.22 -7.21 9.18
C THR A 130 -1.10 -5.97 9.38
N VAL A 131 -2.34 -5.98 8.87
CA VAL A 131 -3.28 -4.87 9.05
C VAL A 131 -3.67 -4.71 10.52
N GLN A 132 -3.92 -5.80 11.22
CA GLN A 132 -4.22 -5.75 12.66
C GLN A 132 -3.07 -5.09 13.42
N ARG A 133 -1.83 -5.54 13.23
CA ARG A 133 -0.65 -4.99 13.89
C ARG A 133 -0.42 -3.53 13.52
N PHE A 134 -0.59 -3.16 12.24
CA PHE A 134 -0.52 -1.77 11.82
C PHE A 134 -1.55 -0.90 12.52
N ASN A 135 -2.79 -1.38 12.68
CA ASN A 135 -3.85 -0.66 13.37
C ASN A 135 -3.53 -0.46 14.87
N GLU A 136 -2.94 -1.48 15.51
CA GLU A 136 -2.47 -1.37 16.91
C GLU A 136 -1.38 -0.30 17.04
N TYR A 137 -0.41 -0.24 16.11
CA TYR A 137 0.62 0.80 16.07
C TYR A 137 0.03 2.19 15.84
N ALA A 138 -0.96 2.31 14.96
CA ALA A 138 -1.61 3.58 14.69
C ALA A 138 -2.32 4.13 15.93
N VAL A 139 -3.03 3.29 16.68
CA VAL A 139 -3.67 3.67 17.94
C VAL A 139 -2.64 4.02 19.02
N ALA A 140 -1.55 3.26 19.12
CA ALA A 140 -0.47 3.52 20.06
C ALA A 140 0.39 4.75 19.68
N GLY A 141 0.35 5.17 18.43
CA GLY A 141 1.16 6.28 17.90
C GLY A 141 2.63 5.92 17.68
N HIS A 142 2.98 4.64 17.64
CA HIS A 142 4.35 4.16 17.49
C HIS A 142 4.41 2.94 16.56
N ASP A 143 5.18 3.03 15.46
CA ASP A 143 5.41 1.93 14.52
C ASP A 143 6.66 1.15 14.91
N ALA A 144 6.49 0.10 15.70
CA ALA A 144 7.61 -0.72 16.19
C ALA A 144 8.32 -1.51 15.07
N ASP A 145 7.68 -1.71 13.91
CA ASP A 145 8.29 -2.45 12.79
C ASP A 145 9.27 -1.57 11.99
N PHE A 146 8.91 -0.33 11.65
CA PHE A 146 9.65 0.50 10.71
C PHE A 146 9.83 1.96 11.15
N GLY A 147 9.33 2.36 12.32
CA GLY A 147 9.46 3.71 12.86
C GLY A 147 8.80 4.78 11.99
N ARG A 148 7.69 4.46 11.32
CA ARG A 148 6.98 5.41 10.47
C ARG A 148 6.43 6.57 11.28
N GLY A 149 6.74 7.80 10.83
CA GLY A 149 6.33 9.03 11.51
C GLY A 149 7.26 9.46 12.65
N GLU A 150 8.33 8.71 12.94
CA GLU A 150 9.30 9.06 13.98
C GLU A 150 10.39 10.00 13.47
N LEU A 151 10.65 10.01 12.17
CA LEU A 151 11.60 10.93 11.59
C LEU A 151 10.91 12.21 11.10
N PRO A 152 11.57 13.37 11.24
CA PRO A 152 11.06 14.64 10.71
C PRO A 152 10.69 14.57 9.22
N TYR A 153 11.43 13.78 8.43
CA TYR A 153 11.14 13.58 7.01
C TYR A 153 9.79 12.91 6.77
N ASP A 154 9.41 11.90 7.56
CA ASP A 154 8.16 11.16 7.39
C ASP A 154 6.96 12.11 7.59
N ASN A 155 7.05 13.00 8.57
CA ASN A 155 6.04 14.03 8.82
C ASN A 155 6.04 15.14 7.76
N ALA A 156 7.22 15.53 7.28
CA ALA A 156 7.34 16.49 6.18
C ALA A 156 6.74 15.94 4.88
N TRP A 157 6.91 14.64 4.60
CA TRP A 157 6.30 13.97 3.46
C TRP A 157 4.78 14.06 3.51
N GLN A 158 4.18 13.80 4.67
CA GLN A 158 2.74 13.93 4.88
C GLN A 158 2.25 15.36 4.62
N GLN A 159 3.06 16.37 4.88
CA GLN A 159 2.67 17.79 4.79
C GLN A 159 2.98 18.42 3.43
N LEU A 160 4.06 18.00 2.74
CA LEU A 160 4.61 18.69 1.58
C LEU A 160 3.90 18.40 0.26
N TRP A 161 3.27 17.22 0.10
CA TRP A 161 2.83 16.76 -1.22
C TRP A 161 1.34 16.95 -1.51
N ALA A 162 0.55 16.99 -0.56
CA ALA A 162 -0.83 17.44 -0.51
C ALA A 162 -1.34 17.13 0.90
N LEU A 163 -1.75 18.11 1.62
CA LEU A 163 -2.54 17.84 2.81
C LEU A 163 -3.74 17.02 2.36
N PRO A 164 -3.98 15.83 2.92
CA PRO A 164 -5.17 15.07 2.62
C PRO A 164 -6.40 15.95 2.78
N THR A 165 -7.33 15.89 1.85
CA THR A 165 -8.59 16.62 1.96
C THR A 165 -9.46 15.91 2.99
N TYR A 166 -9.52 16.45 4.20
CA TYR A 166 -10.39 15.90 5.24
C TYR A 166 -11.84 16.30 5.00
N THR A 167 -12.74 15.39 5.29
CA THR A 167 -14.20 15.55 5.15
C THR A 167 -14.89 15.35 6.50
N GLU A 168 -16.21 15.60 6.57
CA GLU A 168 -17.00 15.31 7.77
C GLU A 168 -16.98 13.80 8.12
N THR A 169 -16.98 12.94 7.10
CA THR A 169 -16.93 11.49 7.27
C THR A 169 -15.51 10.97 7.54
N HIS A 170 -14.50 11.69 7.05
CA HIS A 170 -13.10 11.37 7.23
C HIS A 170 -12.33 12.58 7.80
N PRO A 171 -12.46 12.81 9.11
CA PRO A 171 -11.82 13.96 9.76
C PRO A 171 -10.30 13.81 9.78
N ALA A 172 -9.62 14.89 10.16
CA ALA A 172 -8.19 14.88 10.40
C ALA A 172 -7.80 13.76 11.38
N ASN A 173 -6.58 13.23 11.21
CA ASN A 173 -6.09 12.14 12.03
C ASN A 173 -6.04 12.53 13.51
N PRO A 174 -6.82 11.88 14.40
CA PRO A 174 -6.84 12.18 15.83
C PRO A 174 -5.75 11.44 16.62
N HIS A 175 -5.00 10.53 15.99
CA HIS A 175 -4.01 9.70 16.65
C HIS A 175 -2.71 10.47 16.92
N PRO A 176 -1.91 10.04 17.92
CA PRO A 176 -0.68 10.74 18.31
C PRO A 176 0.35 10.86 17.19
N ASN A 177 0.41 9.87 16.31
CA ASN A 177 1.29 9.88 15.14
C ASN A 177 0.47 10.18 13.88
N LEU A 178 0.63 11.38 13.33
CA LEU A 178 -0.13 11.85 12.17
C LEU A 178 0.13 11.05 10.89
N SER A 179 1.19 10.25 10.87
CA SER A 179 1.54 9.38 9.74
C SER A 179 0.86 8.01 9.81
N LEU A 180 0.14 7.71 10.88
CA LEU A 180 -0.51 6.41 11.12
C LEU A 180 -1.98 6.63 11.49
N HIS A 181 -2.87 6.00 10.73
CA HIS A 181 -4.29 5.92 11.06
C HIS A 181 -4.74 4.47 10.85
N PRO A 182 -5.52 3.87 11.76
CA PRO A 182 -6.04 2.53 11.55
C PRO A 182 -6.85 2.44 10.25
N LEU A 183 -6.65 1.38 9.48
CA LEU A 183 -7.57 1.05 8.40
C LEU A 183 -8.95 0.75 9.00
N ALA A 184 -10.01 1.14 8.29
CA ALA A 184 -11.39 0.96 8.74
C ALA A 184 -11.69 -0.50 9.10
N ALA A 185 -12.28 -0.75 10.26
CA ALA A 185 -12.57 -2.11 10.74
C ALA A 185 -13.53 -2.89 9.84
N GLY A 186 -14.41 -2.21 9.08
CA GLY A 186 -15.44 -2.82 8.24
C GLY A 186 -15.19 -2.70 6.73
N GLY A 187 -14.04 -2.13 6.33
CA GLY A 187 -13.79 -1.88 4.89
C GLY A 187 -14.68 -0.75 4.31
N PRO A 188 -14.80 -0.63 2.97
CA PRO A 188 -14.11 -1.44 1.97
C PRO A 188 -12.59 -1.18 1.95
N TYR A 189 -11.88 -2.17 1.43
CA TYR A 189 -10.42 -2.11 1.26
C TYR A 189 -10.05 -2.18 -0.21
N TYR A 190 -8.92 -1.61 -0.54
CA TYR A 190 -8.41 -1.53 -1.90
C TYR A 190 -6.94 -1.92 -1.96
N ALA A 191 -6.50 -2.37 -3.14
CA ALA A 191 -5.09 -2.60 -3.39
C ALA A 191 -4.70 -2.24 -4.83
N ILE A 192 -3.43 -1.89 -5.01
CA ILE A 192 -2.80 -1.66 -6.32
C ILE A 192 -1.48 -2.41 -6.34
N ILE A 193 -1.18 -3.08 -7.47
CA ILE A 193 0.10 -3.75 -7.66
C ILE A 193 1.11 -2.75 -8.20
N LEU A 194 2.22 -2.61 -7.49
CA LEU A 194 3.36 -1.77 -7.84
C LEU A 194 4.53 -2.65 -8.33
N ALA A 195 5.31 -2.14 -9.31
CA ALA A 195 6.50 -2.77 -9.87
C ALA A 195 7.57 -1.71 -10.11
#